data_01cb98afe12f2602444004cf63902c6a
#
_entry.id   01cb98afe12f2602444004cf63902c6a
#
_cell.length_a   1.000
_cell.length_b   1.000
_cell.length_c   1.000
_cell.angle_alpha   90.00
_cell.angle_beta   90.00
_cell.angle_gamma   90.00
#
_symmetry.space_group_name_H-M   'P 1'
#
loop_
_entity.id
_entity.type
_entity.pdbx_description
1 polymer ?
#
loop_
_entity_poly.entity_id
_entity_poly.type
_entity_poly.pdbx_seq_one_letter_code
_entity_poly.pdbx_strand_id
1 'polypeptide(L)'
;MQNSEKNFFIKNGFLKIKLQQNKFLYLKNKIRDTLKKELNLKQVDLEKFHTKIKIEKLNNLRLKFFKKINEDENFKKNAYLSAKKYIHEAVGNELCSSDTNLSIQLPNDKSSLLEMHSDFFSGESLFQINLWIPFVNVKRTQSMFIINPSDSLKILKKIKYDRNL
;
A
#
# COMPACT_ATOMS: atom_id res chain seq x y z
N MET A 1 -2.81 -15.23 -13.88
CA MET A 1 -1.33 -15.40 -13.71
C MET A 1 -0.84 -16.54 -14.58
N GLN A 2 0.36 -16.42 -15.13
CA GLN A 2 1.07 -17.57 -15.72
C GLN A 2 1.56 -18.49 -14.59
N ASN A 3 1.82 -19.77 -14.89
CA ASN A 3 2.31 -20.70 -13.85
C ASN A 3 3.62 -20.23 -13.19
N SER A 4 4.49 -19.58 -13.93
CA SER A 4 5.73 -18.98 -13.41
C SER A 4 5.46 -17.86 -12.40
N GLU A 5 4.49 -16.98 -12.67
CA GLU A 5 4.07 -15.89 -11.77
C GLU A 5 3.44 -16.46 -10.49
N LYS A 6 2.62 -17.49 -10.62
CA LYS A 6 2.01 -18.18 -9.47
C LYS A 6 3.07 -18.80 -8.56
N ASN A 7 4.02 -19.53 -9.14
CA ASN A 7 5.12 -20.14 -8.39
C ASN A 7 6.00 -19.08 -7.73
N PHE A 8 6.27 -17.96 -8.43
CA PHE A 8 7.00 -16.83 -7.86
C PHE A 8 6.27 -16.24 -6.67
N PHE A 9 4.95 -16.00 -6.78
CA PHE A 9 4.13 -15.45 -5.71
C PHE A 9 4.13 -16.35 -4.47
N ILE A 10 3.91 -17.65 -4.65
CA ILE A 10 3.92 -18.64 -3.54
C ILE A 10 5.28 -18.66 -2.85
N LYS A 11 6.36 -18.65 -3.60
CA LYS A 11 7.73 -18.71 -3.06
C LYS A 11 8.14 -17.44 -2.33
N ASN A 12 7.77 -16.26 -2.86
CA ASN A 12 8.29 -14.98 -2.40
C ASN A 12 7.29 -14.17 -1.55
N GLY A 13 5.99 -14.53 -1.56
CA GLY A 13 4.95 -13.81 -0.82
C GLY A 13 4.50 -12.51 -1.50
N PHE A 14 5.00 -12.19 -2.68
CA PHE A 14 4.59 -11.01 -3.44
C PHE A 14 4.69 -11.25 -4.95
N LEU A 15 3.96 -10.44 -5.71
CA LEU A 15 4.06 -10.38 -7.15
C LEU A 15 4.06 -8.92 -7.62
N LYS A 16 5.04 -8.55 -8.44
CA LYS A 16 5.05 -7.23 -9.10
C LYS A 16 4.27 -7.31 -10.39
N ILE A 17 3.20 -6.54 -10.48
CA ILE A 17 2.28 -6.54 -11.62
C ILE A 17 2.25 -5.18 -12.33
N LYS A 18 1.87 -5.20 -13.59
CA LYS A 18 1.56 -3.99 -14.35
C LYS A 18 0.07 -3.69 -14.23
N LEU A 19 -0.27 -2.54 -13.68
CA LEU A 19 -1.66 -2.10 -13.56
C LEU A 19 -2.22 -1.65 -14.91
N GLN A 20 -3.55 -1.68 -15.04
CA GLN A 20 -4.23 -1.05 -16.16
C GLN A 20 -3.98 0.46 -16.16
N GLN A 21 -3.34 0.96 -17.22
CA GLN A 21 -2.83 2.33 -17.29
C GLN A 21 -3.90 3.40 -17.06
N ASN A 22 -5.08 3.25 -17.69
CA ASN A 22 -6.18 4.20 -17.52
C ASN A 22 -6.69 4.27 -16.07
N LYS A 23 -6.75 3.13 -15.37
CA LYS A 23 -7.15 3.05 -13.97
C LYS A 23 -6.10 3.67 -13.06
N PHE A 24 -4.84 3.36 -13.29
CA PHE A 24 -3.73 3.96 -12.56
C PHE A 24 -3.70 5.50 -12.71
N LEU A 25 -3.86 6.00 -13.92
CA LEU A 25 -3.92 7.44 -14.17
C LEU A 25 -5.12 8.11 -13.46
N TYR A 26 -6.28 7.47 -13.46
CA TYR A 26 -7.43 7.94 -12.70
C TYR A 26 -7.09 8.09 -11.20
N LEU A 27 -6.55 7.03 -10.59
CA LEU A 27 -6.15 7.05 -9.17
C LEU A 27 -5.13 8.15 -8.88
N LYS A 28 -4.08 8.24 -9.71
CA LYS A 28 -3.02 9.24 -9.55
C LYS A 28 -3.54 10.68 -9.66
N ASN A 29 -4.44 10.93 -10.60
CA ASN A 29 -5.06 12.24 -10.77
C ASN A 29 -5.96 12.57 -9.58
N LYS A 30 -6.75 11.61 -9.10
CA LYS A 30 -7.61 11.80 -7.93
C LYS A 30 -6.82 12.17 -6.67
N ILE A 31 -5.70 11.48 -6.43
CA ILE A 31 -4.77 11.82 -5.35
C ILE A 31 -4.23 13.24 -5.51
N ARG A 32 -3.76 13.57 -6.71
CA ARG A 32 -3.22 14.90 -7.01
C ARG A 32 -4.25 16.00 -6.78
N ASP A 33 -5.49 15.81 -7.25
CA ASP A 33 -6.58 16.79 -7.12
C ASP A 33 -7.01 16.96 -5.66
N THR A 34 -7.03 15.88 -4.90
CA THR A 34 -7.34 15.94 -3.47
C THR A 34 -6.25 16.71 -2.72
N LEU A 35 -4.96 16.40 -2.96
CA LEU A 35 -3.85 17.13 -2.35
C LEU A 35 -3.84 18.62 -2.74
N LYS A 36 -4.14 18.91 -4.01
CA LYS A 36 -4.25 20.28 -4.51
C LYS A 36 -5.30 21.08 -3.73
N LYS A 37 -6.48 20.47 -3.50
CA LYS A 37 -7.57 21.11 -2.73
C LYS A 37 -7.21 21.28 -1.25
N GLU A 38 -6.69 20.23 -0.61
CA GLU A 38 -6.36 20.26 0.83
C GLU A 38 -5.26 21.25 1.19
N LEU A 39 -4.31 21.46 0.29
CA LEU A 39 -3.18 22.35 0.49
C LEU A 39 -3.35 23.71 -0.17
N ASN A 40 -4.49 23.95 -0.83
CA ASN A 40 -4.76 25.19 -1.61
C ASN A 40 -3.63 25.50 -2.60
N LEU A 41 -3.19 24.50 -3.36
CA LEU A 41 -2.11 24.64 -4.33
C LEU A 41 -2.65 24.72 -5.76
N LYS A 42 -2.02 25.48 -6.62
CA LYS A 42 -2.34 25.52 -8.07
C LYS A 42 -1.95 24.21 -8.77
N GLN A 43 -0.83 23.64 -8.37
CA GLN A 43 -0.30 22.39 -8.90
C GLN A 43 0.33 21.53 -7.80
N VAL A 44 0.28 20.21 -7.95
CA VAL A 44 0.95 19.25 -7.07
C VAL A 44 1.78 18.29 -7.91
N ASP A 45 3.10 18.33 -7.71
CA ASP A 45 4.02 17.30 -8.15
C ASP A 45 4.21 16.31 -7.01
N LEU A 46 3.77 15.07 -7.20
CA LEU A 46 3.84 14.04 -6.16
C LEU A 46 5.30 13.68 -5.80
N GLU A 47 6.23 13.75 -6.77
CA GLU A 47 7.65 13.48 -6.52
C GLU A 47 8.29 14.54 -5.61
N LYS A 48 7.78 15.77 -5.66
CA LYS A 48 8.26 16.90 -4.87
C LYS A 48 7.30 17.29 -3.74
N PHE A 49 6.35 16.42 -3.41
CA PHE A 49 5.31 16.70 -2.42
C PHE A 49 5.90 17.06 -1.04
N HIS A 50 6.98 16.38 -0.65
CA HIS A 50 7.69 16.62 0.61
C HIS A 50 8.15 18.09 0.79
N THR A 51 8.31 18.86 -0.29
CA THR A 51 8.66 20.29 -0.22
C THR A 51 7.47 21.22 0.04
N LYS A 52 6.25 20.68 0.01
CA LYS A 52 4.99 21.45 0.10
C LYS A 52 4.27 21.30 1.42
N ILE A 53 4.71 20.40 2.27
CA ILE A 53 4.09 20.16 3.57
C ILE A 53 5.14 20.12 4.68
N LYS A 54 4.77 20.73 5.81
CA LYS A 54 5.54 20.61 7.05
C LYS A 54 5.13 19.36 7.81
N ILE A 55 6.08 18.76 8.54
CA ILE A 55 5.88 17.49 9.26
C ILE A 55 4.73 17.59 10.28
N GLU A 56 4.61 18.74 10.95
CA GLU A 56 3.58 18.97 11.97
C GLU A 56 2.14 18.94 11.38
N LYS A 57 2.00 19.22 10.08
CA LYS A 57 0.71 19.20 9.36
C LYS A 57 0.43 17.88 8.67
N LEU A 58 1.41 16.97 8.61
CA LEU A 58 1.34 15.76 7.82
C LEU A 58 0.25 14.80 8.33
N ASN A 59 0.17 14.58 9.65
CA ASN A 59 -0.82 13.67 10.21
C ASN A 59 -2.26 14.14 9.97
N ASN A 60 -2.51 15.42 10.13
CA ASN A 60 -3.82 16.01 9.83
C ASN A 60 -4.21 15.84 8.34
N LEU A 61 -3.24 15.98 7.45
CA LEU A 61 -3.43 15.73 6.03
C LEU A 61 -3.75 14.26 5.75
N ARG A 62 -3.01 13.32 6.37
CA ARG A 62 -3.26 11.86 6.24
C ARG A 62 -4.68 11.50 6.65
N LEU A 63 -5.15 11.98 7.81
CA LEU A 63 -6.51 11.71 8.30
C LEU A 63 -7.60 12.24 7.36
N LYS A 64 -7.45 13.48 6.89
CA LYS A 64 -8.37 14.06 5.91
C LYS A 64 -8.38 13.29 4.59
N PHE A 65 -7.21 12.86 4.17
CA PHE A 65 -7.05 12.11 2.93
C PHE A 65 -7.66 10.71 3.04
N PHE A 66 -7.38 10.02 4.14
CA PHE A 66 -7.96 8.70 4.44
C PHE A 66 -9.49 8.75 4.35
N LYS A 67 -10.12 9.71 5.04
CA LYS A 67 -11.57 9.89 4.97
C LYS A 67 -12.06 10.07 3.53
N LYS A 68 -11.48 11.02 2.78
CA LYS A 68 -11.92 11.34 1.41
C LYS A 68 -11.76 10.18 0.42
N ILE A 69 -10.67 9.41 0.53
CA ILE A 69 -10.46 8.25 -0.34
C ILE A 69 -11.48 7.15 -0.03
N ASN A 70 -11.77 6.92 1.24
CA ASN A 70 -12.67 5.84 1.64
C ASN A 70 -14.15 6.17 1.44
N GLU A 71 -14.51 7.44 1.38
CA GLU A 71 -15.83 7.92 0.96
C GLU A 71 -16.01 7.89 -0.58
N ASP A 72 -14.94 7.76 -1.36
CA ASP A 72 -14.98 7.74 -2.82
C ASP A 72 -15.05 6.30 -3.35
N GLU A 73 -16.26 5.80 -3.56
CA GLU A 73 -16.49 4.46 -4.12
C GLU A 73 -15.80 4.26 -5.49
N ASN A 74 -15.71 5.31 -6.31
CA ASN A 74 -15.04 5.23 -7.60
C ASN A 74 -13.53 5.07 -7.45
N PHE A 75 -12.93 5.62 -6.39
CA PHE A 75 -11.52 5.39 -6.10
C PHE A 75 -11.27 3.91 -5.76
N LYS A 76 -12.01 3.34 -4.82
CA LYS A 76 -11.94 1.93 -4.43
C LYS A 76 -12.18 1.01 -5.63
N LYS A 77 -13.24 1.27 -6.41
CA LYS A 77 -13.56 0.52 -7.62
C LYS A 77 -12.43 0.53 -8.65
N ASN A 78 -11.82 1.68 -8.92
CA ASN A 78 -10.72 1.76 -9.89
C ASN A 78 -9.43 1.13 -9.34
N ALA A 79 -9.15 1.20 -8.04
CA ALA A 79 -8.04 0.49 -7.43
C ALA A 79 -8.19 -1.03 -7.63
N TYR A 80 -9.33 -1.60 -7.27
CA TYR A 80 -9.65 -3.01 -7.53
C TYR A 80 -9.54 -3.38 -9.01
N LEU A 81 -10.23 -2.64 -9.89
CA LEU A 81 -10.24 -2.93 -11.32
C LEU A 81 -8.84 -2.85 -11.97
N SER A 82 -7.93 -2.04 -11.40
CA SER A 82 -6.57 -1.91 -11.93
C SER A 82 -5.77 -3.21 -11.87
N ALA A 83 -6.09 -4.10 -10.91
CA ALA A 83 -5.41 -5.36 -10.64
C ALA A 83 -6.35 -6.58 -10.62
N LYS A 84 -7.63 -6.42 -10.99
CA LYS A 84 -8.71 -7.42 -10.85
C LYS A 84 -8.28 -8.83 -11.21
N LYS A 85 -7.65 -9.01 -12.38
CA LYS A 85 -7.20 -10.33 -12.85
C LYS A 85 -6.32 -11.04 -11.81
N TYR A 86 -5.31 -10.34 -11.31
CA TYR A 86 -4.35 -10.92 -10.36
C TYR A 86 -4.98 -11.18 -9.00
N ILE A 87 -5.86 -10.28 -8.55
CA ILE A 87 -6.60 -10.43 -7.30
C ILE A 87 -7.46 -11.70 -7.35
N HIS A 88 -8.28 -11.86 -8.40
CA HIS A 88 -9.15 -13.05 -8.55
C HIS A 88 -8.36 -14.36 -8.62
N GLU A 89 -7.21 -14.35 -9.27
CA GLU A 89 -6.38 -15.54 -9.38
C GLU A 89 -5.61 -15.87 -8.08
N ALA A 90 -5.42 -14.88 -7.20
CA ALA A 90 -4.76 -15.08 -5.91
C ALA A 90 -5.72 -15.55 -4.81
N VAL A 91 -6.92 -14.95 -4.73
CA VAL A 91 -7.84 -15.14 -3.58
C VAL A 91 -9.29 -15.44 -3.99
N GLY A 92 -9.56 -15.61 -5.29
CA GLY A 92 -10.92 -15.88 -5.80
C GLY A 92 -11.70 -14.59 -6.09
N ASN A 93 -13.01 -14.72 -6.29
CA ASN A 93 -13.90 -13.63 -6.71
C ASN A 93 -14.90 -13.20 -5.63
N GLU A 94 -15.03 -13.93 -4.55
CA GLU A 94 -15.85 -13.57 -3.39
C GLU A 94 -14.99 -12.73 -2.43
N LEU A 95 -14.99 -11.42 -2.63
CA LEU A 95 -14.05 -10.52 -1.99
C LEU A 95 -14.77 -9.45 -1.16
N CYS A 96 -14.19 -9.16 -0.01
CA CYS A 96 -14.48 -7.97 0.77
C CYS A 96 -13.26 -7.03 0.72
N SER A 97 -13.49 -5.75 0.51
CA SER A 97 -12.44 -4.73 0.55
C SER A 97 -12.48 -4.01 1.89
N SER A 98 -11.35 -3.98 2.57
CA SER A 98 -11.15 -3.09 3.72
C SER A 98 -10.93 -1.64 3.25
N ASP A 99 -10.68 -0.76 4.19
CA ASP A 99 -10.34 0.62 3.89
C ASP A 99 -9.00 0.75 3.16
N THR A 100 -8.93 1.76 2.30
CA THR A 100 -7.71 2.09 1.55
C THR A 100 -6.87 3.05 2.37
N ASN A 101 -5.64 2.67 2.66
CA ASN A 101 -4.66 3.52 3.32
C ASN A 101 -3.79 4.26 2.30
N LEU A 102 -3.49 5.53 2.57
CA LEU A 102 -2.51 6.30 1.84
C LEU A 102 -1.28 6.55 2.72
N SER A 103 -0.18 5.91 2.40
CA SER A 103 1.09 6.20 3.03
C SER A 103 1.73 7.44 2.39
N ILE A 104 1.99 8.46 3.20
CA ILE A 104 2.76 9.64 2.82
C ILE A 104 3.99 9.67 3.71
N GLN A 105 5.15 9.42 3.12
CA GLN A 105 6.42 9.41 3.83
C GLN A 105 7.25 10.62 3.40
N LEU A 106 7.79 11.35 4.37
CA LEU A 106 8.68 12.49 4.11
C LEU A 106 10.13 12.07 4.37
N PRO A 107 11.11 12.71 3.69
CA PRO A 107 12.51 12.54 4.02
C PRO A 107 12.79 12.86 5.49
N ASN A 108 13.58 12.02 6.15
CA ASN A 108 13.97 12.17 7.56
C ASN A 108 12.81 12.12 8.58
N ASP A 109 11.61 11.74 8.17
CA ASP A 109 10.47 11.53 9.08
C ASP A 109 10.51 10.13 9.68
N LYS A 110 11.08 10.02 10.88
CA LYS A 110 11.14 8.75 11.62
C LYS A 110 9.75 8.26 12.04
N SER A 111 8.77 9.16 12.23
CA SER A 111 7.39 8.79 12.61
C SER A 111 6.63 8.07 11.50
N SER A 112 7.12 8.16 10.27
CA SER A 112 6.55 7.47 9.10
C SER A 112 7.18 6.11 8.83
N LEU A 113 8.21 5.74 9.57
CA LEU A 113 8.84 4.42 9.41
C LEU A 113 7.95 3.36 10.06
N LEU A 114 7.54 2.43 9.26
CA LEU A 114 6.80 1.26 9.71
C LEU A 114 7.83 0.18 10.05
N GLU A 115 7.84 -0.25 11.30
CA GLU A 115 8.70 -1.35 11.74
C GLU A 115 8.30 -2.66 11.05
N MET A 116 9.19 -3.64 11.10
CA MET A 116 8.89 -4.98 10.60
C MET A 116 7.70 -5.55 11.37
N HIS A 117 6.64 -5.87 10.65
CA HIS A 117 5.40 -6.39 11.22
C HIS A 117 4.77 -7.42 10.28
N SER A 118 3.76 -8.07 10.77
CA SER A 118 2.83 -8.85 9.97
C SER A 118 1.42 -8.34 10.26
N ASP A 119 0.66 -8.05 9.23
CA ASP A 119 -0.72 -7.55 9.34
C ASP A 119 -1.60 -8.51 10.15
N PHE A 120 -1.33 -9.82 10.06
CA PHE A 120 -2.00 -10.82 10.89
C PHE A 120 -1.89 -10.54 12.40
N PHE A 121 -0.72 -10.09 12.89
CA PHE A 121 -0.57 -9.75 14.32
C PHE A 121 -1.25 -8.43 14.70
N SER A 122 -1.66 -7.65 13.70
CA SER A 122 -2.47 -6.44 13.89
C SER A 122 -3.99 -6.71 13.80
N GLY A 123 -4.39 -7.97 13.68
CA GLY A 123 -5.79 -8.38 13.64
C GLY A 123 -6.37 -8.57 12.24
N GLU A 124 -5.54 -8.46 11.21
CA GLU A 124 -5.99 -8.67 9.84
C GLU A 124 -6.15 -10.16 9.49
N SER A 125 -6.95 -10.45 8.47
CA SER A 125 -7.23 -11.81 8.04
C SER A 125 -6.00 -12.54 7.51
N LEU A 126 -5.86 -13.83 7.81
CA LEU A 126 -4.87 -14.72 7.19
C LEU A 126 -5.01 -14.86 5.67
N PHE A 127 -6.19 -14.60 5.15
CA PHE A 127 -6.51 -14.68 3.72
C PHE A 127 -6.44 -13.33 3.02
N GLN A 128 -5.97 -12.30 3.72
CA GLN A 128 -5.81 -10.96 3.16
C GLN A 128 -4.66 -10.93 2.17
N ILE A 129 -4.87 -10.20 1.07
CA ILE A 129 -3.80 -9.74 0.20
C ILE A 129 -3.80 -8.21 0.16
N ASN A 130 -2.62 -7.63 0.10
CA ASN A 130 -2.45 -6.19 -0.01
C ASN A 130 -2.09 -5.79 -1.44
N LEU A 131 -2.84 -4.85 -2.00
CA LEU A 131 -2.51 -4.20 -3.25
C LEU A 131 -1.77 -2.89 -2.96
N TRP A 132 -0.44 -2.91 -3.08
CA TRP A 132 0.37 -1.71 -2.90
C TRP A 132 0.62 -1.01 -4.24
N ILE A 133 0.20 0.26 -4.34
CA ILE A 133 0.28 1.05 -5.57
C ILE A 133 1.16 2.29 -5.32
N PRO A 134 2.42 2.33 -5.79
CA PRO A 134 3.25 3.53 -5.70
C PRO A 134 2.79 4.58 -6.72
N PHE A 135 2.54 5.80 -6.29
CA PHE A 135 2.17 6.94 -7.14
C PHE A 135 3.34 7.84 -7.50
N VAL A 136 4.51 7.51 -6.99
CA VAL A 136 5.81 8.14 -7.28
C VAL A 136 6.82 7.07 -7.63
N ASN A 137 7.97 7.47 -8.18
CA ASN A 137 9.07 6.54 -8.41
C ASN A 137 9.71 6.16 -7.07
N VAL A 138 9.58 4.90 -6.68
CA VAL A 138 10.14 4.38 -5.44
C VAL A 138 11.47 3.70 -5.72
N LYS A 139 12.50 4.08 -4.98
CA LYS A 139 13.87 3.55 -5.14
C LYS A 139 14.52 3.39 -3.77
N ARG A 140 15.30 2.31 -3.60
CA ARG A 140 16.09 2.05 -2.38
C ARG A 140 15.22 2.14 -1.11
N THR A 141 15.55 3.03 -0.20
CA THR A 141 14.86 3.24 1.09
C THR A 141 13.44 3.81 0.99
N GLN A 142 12.99 4.22 -0.19
CA GLN A 142 11.62 4.65 -0.44
C GLN A 142 10.65 3.47 -0.67
N SER A 143 11.17 2.25 -0.76
CA SER A 143 10.41 1.03 -1.00
C SER A 143 10.18 0.27 0.31
N MET A 144 9.23 -0.67 0.29
CA MET A 144 9.04 -1.61 1.39
C MET A 144 9.98 -2.83 1.26
N PHE A 145 10.26 -3.45 2.37
CA PHE A 145 10.90 -4.77 2.43
C PHE A 145 9.83 -5.82 2.66
N ILE A 146 9.93 -6.93 1.94
CA ILE A 146 9.05 -8.08 2.13
C ILE A 146 9.94 -9.28 2.44
N ILE A 147 9.66 -9.93 3.58
CA ILE A 147 10.33 -11.16 3.96
C ILE A 147 9.56 -12.31 3.32
N ASN A 148 10.26 -13.21 2.64
CA ASN A 148 9.63 -14.36 2.01
C ASN A 148 9.00 -15.31 3.04
N PRO A 149 8.01 -16.15 2.67
CA PRO A 149 7.30 -17.02 3.60
C PRO A 149 8.21 -17.95 4.40
N SER A 150 9.26 -18.52 3.80
CA SER A 150 10.15 -19.46 4.48
C SER A 150 10.96 -18.79 5.60
N ASP A 151 11.44 -17.57 5.38
CA ASP A 151 12.19 -16.81 6.39
C ASP A 151 11.26 -16.20 7.44
N SER A 152 10.04 -15.79 7.03
CA SER A 152 8.99 -15.40 7.98
C SER A 152 8.68 -16.50 8.98
N LEU A 153 8.55 -17.75 8.53
CA LEU A 153 8.32 -18.90 9.41
C LEU A 153 9.48 -19.15 10.40
N LYS A 154 10.73 -18.93 9.97
CA LYS A 154 11.89 -19.04 10.87
C LYS A 154 11.85 -17.97 11.97
N ILE A 155 11.50 -16.73 11.60
CA ILE A 155 11.35 -15.62 12.55
C ILE A 155 10.23 -15.93 13.55
N LEU A 156 9.06 -16.35 13.07
CA LEU A 156 7.92 -16.69 13.91
C LEU A 156 8.23 -17.82 14.91
N LYS A 157 8.99 -18.83 14.51
CA LYS A 157 9.44 -19.89 15.41
C LYS A 157 10.31 -19.34 16.53
N LYS A 158 11.22 -18.43 16.25
CA LYS A 158 12.05 -17.77 17.27
C LYS A 158 11.22 -16.95 18.26
N ILE A 159 10.28 -16.13 17.76
CA ILE A 159 9.39 -15.30 18.62
C ILE A 159 8.54 -16.17 19.56
N LYS A 160 8.09 -17.35 19.10
CA LYS A 160 7.35 -18.28 19.98
C LYS A 160 8.21 -18.85 21.12
N TYR A 161 9.50 -19.09 20.87
CA TYR A 161 10.43 -19.56 21.91
C TYR A 161 10.69 -18.50 22.98
N ASP A 162 10.79 -17.23 22.60
CA ASP A 162 11.08 -16.13 23.54
C ASP A 162 9.86 -15.72 24.39
N ARG A 163 8.63 -16.13 24.02
CA ARG A 163 7.41 -15.85 24.80
C ARG A 163 7.08 -16.89 25.90
N ASN A 164 7.87 -17.91 26.03
CA ASN A 164 7.74 -18.91 27.07
C ASN A 164 8.69 -18.62 28.27
N LEU A 165 9.09 -17.34 28.44
CA LEU A 165 9.81 -16.82 29.60
C LEU A 165 8.88 -16.03 30.53
#